data_31b4e62c596237e47586196ae5cff446
#
_entry.id   31b4e62c596237e47586196ae5cff446
#
_cell.length_a   1.000
_cell.length_b   1.000
_cell.length_c   1.000
_cell.angle_alpha   90.00
_cell.angle_beta   90.00
_cell.angle_gamma   90.00
#
_symmetry.space_group_name_H-M   'P 1'
#
loop_
_entity.id
_entity.type
_entity.pdbx_description
1 polymer ?
#
loop_
_entity_poly.entity_id
_entity_poly.type
_entity_poly.pdbx_seq_one_letter_code
_entity_poly.pdbx_strand_id
1 'polypeptide(L)'
;RRQRQMCIRDSEQITQLRRKFQVSLEEAKTSLDIEKIRIDFLGKKGSLSELLQTVKKYPIDQRPSIGKTLHETKSYISDALEEKKEAFQQEEQTQIFERELIDVTLPGRKYSLGSIHPVHQMMESMIDILVSMGFVVETAPSIESEYYNYGGLNYPEDHPARDMQDTFYLDKNYLLKSHTTNFQQRVMEKLSPPIRAICPGKCYRNETITARSHVIFHQVDAMYIDENVTFADLLATKKEFYSRLFGKEVFLRVRPSYFPFVEPGLEVDIKCTSCQGTGCRLCKDTGWLEVAGAGMIHPEVLRQGGLDPEKYSGYAWGGGVERLFTVSYTHLRAHET
;
A
#
# COMPACT_ATOMS: atom_id res chain seq x y z
N ARG A 1 -19.45 54.56 -76.41
CA ARG A 1 -18.00 54.27 -76.19
C ARG A 1 -17.61 54.36 -74.68
N ARG A 2 -18.03 55.41 -73.93
CA ARG A 2 -17.70 55.58 -72.52
C ARG A 2 -18.22 54.43 -71.59
N GLN A 3 -19.40 53.93 -71.90
CA GLN A 3 -20.02 52.81 -71.13
C GLN A 3 -19.24 51.47 -71.27
N ARG A 4 -18.77 51.12 -72.46
CA ARG A 4 -17.98 49.92 -72.71
C ARG A 4 -16.60 49.98 -72.00
N GLN A 5 -15.97 51.17 -71.95
CA GLN A 5 -14.67 51.38 -71.28
C GLN A 5 -14.81 51.28 -69.78
N MET A 6 -15.97 51.61 -69.17
CA MET A 6 -16.20 51.56 -67.75
C MET A 6 -16.38 50.08 -67.26
N CYS A 7 -17.15 49.24 -67.97
CA CYS A 7 -17.32 47.82 -67.72
C CYS A 7 -16.01 46.99 -67.82
N ILE A 8 -15.17 47.35 -68.77
CA ILE A 8 -13.87 46.70 -68.96
C ILE A 8 -12.92 47.01 -67.76
N ARG A 9 -12.95 48.26 -67.30
CA ARG A 9 -12.09 48.71 -66.17
C ARG A 9 -12.43 48.00 -64.81
N ASP A 10 -13.74 47.73 -64.62
CA ASP A 10 -14.23 47.08 -63.40
C ASP A 10 -13.96 45.57 -63.41
N SER A 11 -14.13 44.92 -64.55
CA SER A 11 -13.75 43.53 -64.75
C SER A 11 -12.22 43.34 -64.54
N GLU A 12 -11.44 44.32 -64.99
CA GLU A 12 -9.96 44.32 -64.68
C GLU A 12 -9.66 44.50 -63.23
N GLN A 13 -10.36 45.37 -62.50
CA GLN A 13 -10.19 45.56 -61.05
C GLN A 13 -10.52 44.30 -60.22
N ILE A 14 -11.62 43.62 -60.56
CA ILE A 14 -11.97 42.33 -59.89
C ILE A 14 -10.94 41.27 -60.20
N THR A 15 -10.45 41.19 -61.45
CA THR A 15 -9.39 40.24 -61.81
C THR A 15 -8.09 40.53 -61.13
N GLN A 16 -7.71 41.83 -61.02
CA GLN A 16 -6.53 42.22 -60.23
C GLN A 16 -6.70 41.93 -58.75
N LEU A 17 -7.88 42.10 -58.17
CA LEU A 17 -8.16 41.77 -56.78
C LEU A 17 -8.00 40.26 -56.51
N ARG A 18 -8.56 39.42 -57.40
CA ARG A 18 -8.37 37.96 -57.30
C ARG A 18 -6.91 37.56 -57.39
N ARG A 19 -6.17 38.17 -58.30
CA ARG A 19 -4.73 37.88 -58.42
C ARG A 19 -3.94 38.31 -57.20
N LYS A 20 -4.20 39.49 -56.63
CA LYS A 20 -3.59 39.93 -55.36
C LYS A 20 -3.94 38.97 -54.21
N PHE A 21 -5.18 38.56 -54.08
CA PHE A 21 -5.60 37.61 -53.08
C PHE A 21 -4.88 36.28 -53.23
N GLN A 22 -4.72 35.76 -54.44
CA GLN A 22 -4.08 34.49 -54.70
C GLN A 22 -2.59 34.53 -54.31
N VAL A 23 -1.89 35.59 -54.63
CA VAL A 23 -0.50 35.79 -54.23
C VAL A 23 -0.37 35.88 -52.69
N SER A 24 -1.23 36.67 -52.05
CA SER A 24 -1.22 36.77 -50.58
C SER A 24 -1.54 35.44 -49.90
N LEU A 25 -2.46 34.62 -50.47
CA LEU A 25 -2.80 33.30 -49.94
C LEU A 25 -1.66 32.28 -50.11
N GLU A 26 -0.88 32.37 -51.19
CA GLU A 26 0.31 31.55 -51.44
C GLU A 26 1.46 31.89 -50.47
N GLU A 27 1.60 33.16 -50.11
CA GLU A 27 2.62 33.65 -49.18
C GLU A 27 2.30 33.40 -47.73
N ALA A 28 1.05 33.07 -47.40
CA ALA A 28 0.62 32.79 -46.03
C ALA A 28 1.27 31.51 -45.48
N LYS A 29 1.95 31.63 -44.36
CA LYS A 29 2.67 30.53 -43.67
C LYS A 29 2.06 30.18 -42.33
N THR A 30 1.17 30.99 -41.81
CA THR A 30 0.57 30.79 -40.50
C THR A 30 -0.92 31.06 -40.51
N SER A 31 -1.63 30.46 -39.53
CA SER A 31 -3.07 30.74 -39.33
C SER A 31 -3.34 32.24 -39.05
N LEU A 32 -2.38 32.95 -38.45
CA LEU A 32 -2.48 34.39 -38.23
C LEU A 32 -2.39 35.19 -39.52
N ASP A 33 -1.65 34.73 -40.52
CA ASP A 33 -1.53 35.39 -41.81
C ASP A 33 -2.84 35.25 -42.60
N ILE A 34 -3.49 34.10 -42.51
CA ILE A 34 -4.84 33.88 -43.11
C ILE A 34 -5.86 34.85 -42.52
N GLU A 35 -5.82 35.06 -41.20
CA GLU A 35 -6.74 36.00 -40.57
C GLU A 35 -6.50 37.46 -40.99
N LYS A 36 -5.22 37.85 -41.16
CA LYS A 36 -4.86 39.18 -41.74
C LYS A 36 -5.42 39.32 -43.16
N ILE A 37 -5.19 38.32 -44.04
CA ILE A 37 -5.72 38.29 -45.39
C ILE A 37 -7.26 38.38 -45.38
N ARG A 38 -7.93 37.66 -44.49
CA ARG A 38 -9.38 37.75 -44.31
C ARG A 38 -9.83 39.17 -44.00
N ILE A 39 -9.14 39.87 -43.10
CA ILE A 39 -9.46 41.24 -42.70
C ILE A 39 -9.19 42.20 -43.87
N ASP A 40 -8.10 42.05 -44.61
CA ASP A 40 -7.69 42.94 -45.70
C ASP A 40 -8.59 42.84 -46.93
N PHE A 41 -9.14 41.65 -47.17
CA PHE A 41 -10.01 41.44 -48.33
C PHE A 41 -11.51 41.46 -47.98
N LEU A 42 -11.92 40.83 -46.88
CA LEU A 42 -13.34 40.67 -46.50
C LEU A 42 -13.77 41.55 -45.32
N GLY A 43 -12.85 42.22 -44.65
CA GLY A 43 -13.14 43.12 -43.54
C GLY A 43 -14.04 44.31 -43.91
N LYS A 44 -14.56 45.03 -42.89
CA LYS A 44 -15.41 46.23 -43.10
C LYS A 44 -14.76 47.31 -43.97
N LYS A 45 -13.45 47.44 -43.93
CA LYS A 45 -12.62 48.34 -44.76
C LYS A 45 -11.77 47.58 -45.76
N GLY A 46 -12.11 46.33 -46.04
CA GLY A 46 -11.36 45.48 -46.95
C GLY A 46 -11.61 45.81 -48.41
N SER A 47 -10.66 45.45 -49.25
CA SER A 47 -10.66 45.78 -50.68
C SER A 47 -11.94 45.36 -51.43
N LEU A 48 -12.53 44.24 -51.06
CA LEU A 48 -13.78 43.78 -51.65
C LEU A 48 -14.98 44.61 -51.14
N SER A 49 -15.00 45.02 -49.88
CA SER A 49 -16.05 45.82 -49.29
C SER A 49 -16.09 47.24 -49.88
N GLU A 50 -14.92 47.79 -50.19
CA GLU A 50 -14.83 49.09 -50.91
C GLU A 50 -15.37 48.99 -52.31
N LEU A 51 -15.10 47.92 -53.04
CA LEU A 51 -15.66 47.67 -54.36
C LEU A 51 -17.16 47.49 -54.32
N LEU A 52 -17.70 46.80 -53.32
CA LEU A 52 -19.15 46.65 -53.13
C LEU A 52 -19.86 48.01 -52.87
N GLN A 53 -19.24 48.93 -52.19
CA GLN A 53 -19.80 50.28 -51.95
C GLN A 53 -19.81 51.10 -53.25
N THR A 54 -18.85 50.88 -54.16
CA THR A 54 -18.82 51.59 -55.45
C THR A 54 -19.94 51.13 -56.41
N VAL A 55 -20.48 49.92 -56.22
CA VAL A 55 -21.62 49.41 -57.02
C VAL A 55 -22.84 50.39 -57.01
N LYS A 56 -23.04 51.07 -55.91
CA LYS A 56 -24.12 52.05 -55.76
C LYS A 56 -23.97 53.22 -56.72
N LYS A 57 -22.82 53.51 -57.28
CA LYS A 57 -22.54 54.61 -58.20
C LYS A 57 -22.80 54.24 -59.66
N TYR A 58 -23.13 52.97 -59.95
CA TYR A 58 -23.41 52.49 -61.29
C TYR A 58 -24.89 52.64 -61.69
N PRO A 59 -25.21 52.70 -63.04
CA PRO A 59 -26.55 52.68 -63.54
C PRO A 59 -27.35 51.45 -63.10
N ILE A 60 -28.67 51.60 -62.89
CA ILE A 60 -29.54 50.56 -62.33
C ILE A 60 -29.45 49.24 -63.10
N ASP A 61 -29.35 49.31 -64.42
CA ASP A 61 -29.30 48.17 -65.33
C ASP A 61 -28.06 47.31 -65.24
N GLN A 62 -26.96 47.85 -64.72
CA GLN A 62 -25.66 47.14 -64.61
C GLN A 62 -25.34 46.59 -63.19
N ARG A 63 -26.06 47.11 -62.18
CA ARG A 63 -25.87 46.70 -60.80
C ARG A 63 -26.04 45.20 -60.57
N PRO A 64 -27.01 44.50 -61.16
CA PRO A 64 -27.22 43.08 -60.96
C PRO A 64 -26.02 42.21 -61.40
N SER A 65 -25.48 42.53 -62.62
CA SER A 65 -24.37 41.77 -63.20
C SER A 65 -23.09 41.97 -62.45
N ILE A 66 -22.72 43.20 -62.03
CA ILE A 66 -21.54 43.52 -61.24
C ILE A 66 -21.69 42.96 -59.81
N GLY A 67 -22.91 43.07 -59.24
CA GLY A 67 -23.23 42.50 -57.94
C GLY A 67 -23.03 40.97 -57.89
N LYS A 68 -23.47 40.28 -58.95
CA LYS A 68 -23.26 38.82 -59.05
C LYS A 68 -21.79 38.44 -59.12
N THR A 69 -20.98 39.10 -59.93
CA THR A 69 -19.55 38.85 -60.07
C THR A 69 -18.77 39.14 -58.76
N LEU A 70 -19.17 40.19 -58.03
CA LEU A 70 -18.56 40.48 -56.69
C LEU A 70 -18.97 39.48 -55.64
N HIS A 71 -20.23 38.99 -55.72
CA HIS A 71 -20.69 37.94 -54.80
C HIS A 71 -19.92 36.60 -55.02
N GLU A 72 -19.80 36.21 -56.29
CA GLU A 72 -19.01 35.04 -56.70
C GLU A 72 -17.56 35.17 -56.29
N THR A 73 -16.98 36.39 -56.38
CA THR A 73 -15.62 36.67 -55.93
C THR A 73 -15.51 36.60 -54.41
N LYS A 74 -16.54 37.05 -53.67
CA LYS A 74 -16.61 36.93 -52.20
C LYS A 74 -16.66 35.47 -51.76
N SER A 75 -17.51 34.66 -52.40
CA SER A 75 -17.60 33.24 -52.11
C SER A 75 -16.26 32.55 -52.36
N TYR A 76 -15.69 32.77 -53.55
CA TYR A 76 -14.36 32.23 -53.90
C TYR A 76 -13.28 32.56 -52.86
N ILE A 77 -13.19 33.84 -52.40
CA ILE A 77 -12.21 34.25 -51.38
C ILE A 77 -12.51 33.57 -50.06
N SER A 78 -13.80 33.48 -49.67
CA SER A 78 -14.16 32.85 -48.40
C SER A 78 -13.84 31.36 -48.39
N ASP A 79 -14.22 30.65 -49.46
CA ASP A 79 -14.01 29.21 -49.59
C ASP A 79 -12.49 28.87 -49.63
N ALA A 80 -11.68 29.65 -50.37
CA ALA A 80 -10.25 29.45 -50.42
C ALA A 80 -9.53 29.75 -49.10
N LEU A 81 -10.01 30.71 -48.30
CA LEU A 81 -9.49 30.98 -46.95
C LEU A 81 -9.83 29.86 -45.98
N GLU A 82 -11.04 29.30 -46.09
CA GLU A 82 -11.50 28.21 -45.23
C GLU A 82 -10.72 26.93 -45.52
N GLU A 83 -10.57 26.57 -46.78
CA GLU A 83 -9.77 25.43 -47.23
C GLU A 83 -8.29 25.54 -46.72
N LYS A 84 -7.68 26.72 -46.90
CA LYS A 84 -6.29 26.92 -46.46
C LYS A 84 -6.16 26.87 -44.94
N LYS A 85 -7.17 27.38 -44.20
CA LYS A 85 -7.20 27.32 -42.72
C LYS A 85 -7.32 25.89 -42.22
N GLU A 86 -8.22 25.10 -42.83
CA GLU A 86 -8.36 23.68 -42.51
C GLU A 86 -7.05 22.89 -42.76
N ALA A 87 -6.38 23.18 -43.89
CA ALA A 87 -5.10 22.57 -44.22
C ALA A 87 -4.04 22.86 -43.15
N PHE A 88 -3.94 24.11 -42.69
CA PHE A 88 -3.00 24.46 -41.61
C PHE A 88 -3.36 23.80 -40.27
N GLN A 89 -4.66 23.71 -39.94
CA GLN A 89 -5.10 23.02 -38.72
C GLN A 89 -4.78 21.53 -38.75
N GLN A 90 -4.94 20.89 -39.90
CA GLN A 90 -4.60 19.48 -40.09
C GLN A 90 -3.08 19.25 -39.97
N GLU A 91 -2.30 20.14 -40.56
CA GLU A 91 -0.85 20.07 -40.49
C GLU A 91 -0.36 20.27 -39.06
N GLU A 92 -0.90 21.24 -38.33
CA GLU A 92 -0.59 21.48 -36.91
C GLU A 92 -0.97 20.30 -36.03
N GLN A 93 -2.18 19.72 -36.26
CA GLN A 93 -2.59 18.52 -35.56
C GLN A 93 -1.64 17.33 -35.84
N THR A 94 -1.26 17.15 -37.09
CA THR A 94 -0.32 16.08 -37.46
C THR A 94 1.02 16.25 -36.76
N GLN A 95 1.57 17.47 -36.71
CA GLN A 95 2.81 17.77 -36.02
C GLN A 95 2.70 17.53 -34.51
N ILE A 96 1.54 17.86 -33.89
CA ILE A 96 1.30 17.57 -32.48
C ILE A 96 1.27 16.06 -32.26
N PHE A 97 0.56 15.31 -33.10
CA PHE A 97 0.52 13.84 -33.00
C PHE A 97 1.90 13.21 -33.16
N GLU A 98 2.69 13.65 -34.14
CA GLU A 98 4.06 13.15 -34.33
C GLU A 98 4.98 13.47 -33.14
N ARG A 99 4.83 14.66 -32.56
CA ARG A 99 5.61 15.08 -31.39
C ARG A 99 5.21 14.37 -30.11
N GLU A 100 3.93 14.02 -29.97
CA GLU A 100 3.39 13.36 -28.79
C GLU A 100 3.31 11.83 -28.96
N LEU A 101 3.85 11.29 -30.07
CA LEU A 101 3.83 9.87 -30.33
C LEU A 101 4.59 9.13 -29.22
N ILE A 102 3.86 8.42 -28.39
CA ILE A 102 4.41 7.54 -27.36
C ILE A 102 4.52 6.14 -27.97
N ASP A 103 5.72 5.57 -27.92
CA ASP A 103 5.91 4.17 -28.30
C ASP A 103 5.23 3.25 -27.30
N VAL A 104 4.04 2.77 -27.66
CA VAL A 104 3.24 1.86 -26.84
C VAL A 104 3.82 0.45 -26.73
N THR A 105 4.87 0.13 -27.53
CA THR A 105 5.56 -1.16 -27.45
C THR A 105 6.59 -1.17 -26.32
N LEU A 106 6.99 -0.02 -25.80
CA LEU A 106 7.88 0.06 -24.66
C LEU A 106 7.20 -0.51 -23.41
N PRO A 107 7.91 -1.33 -22.64
CA PRO A 107 7.36 -1.88 -21.41
C PRO A 107 6.99 -0.74 -20.44
N GLY A 108 5.79 -0.79 -19.89
CA GLY A 108 5.34 0.14 -18.86
C GLY A 108 6.26 0.13 -17.64
N ARG A 109 6.23 1.18 -16.83
CA ARG A 109 6.96 1.21 -15.56
C ARG A 109 6.51 0.05 -14.70
N LYS A 110 7.44 -0.86 -14.37
CA LYS A 110 7.18 -1.93 -13.40
C LYS A 110 6.95 -1.26 -12.05
N TYR A 111 5.75 -1.45 -11.50
CA TYR A 111 5.53 -1.15 -10.09
C TYR A 111 6.32 -2.16 -9.28
N SER A 112 7.17 -1.70 -8.37
CA SER A 112 7.77 -2.58 -7.37
C SER A 112 6.65 -3.09 -6.48
N LEU A 113 6.44 -4.41 -6.46
CA LEU A 113 5.59 -5.02 -5.45
C LEU A 113 6.20 -4.71 -4.09
N GLY A 114 5.36 -4.26 -3.16
CA GLY A 114 5.77 -4.10 -1.78
C GLY A 114 6.24 -5.45 -1.22
N SER A 115 7.09 -5.44 -0.20
CA SER A 115 7.49 -6.63 0.54
C SER A 115 6.85 -6.63 1.93
N ILE A 116 6.49 -7.81 2.42
CA ILE A 116 5.99 -8.00 3.79
C ILE A 116 7.17 -7.77 4.74
N HIS A 117 6.91 -7.04 5.83
CA HIS A 117 7.92 -6.81 6.86
C HIS A 117 8.42 -8.13 7.45
N PRO A 118 9.74 -8.33 7.64
CA PRO A 118 10.30 -9.63 8.07
C PRO A 118 9.73 -10.19 9.38
N VAL A 119 9.38 -9.34 10.35
CA VAL A 119 8.71 -9.75 11.59
C VAL A 119 7.32 -10.34 11.30
N HIS A 120 6.59 -9.76 10.35
CA HIS A 120 5.30 -10.31 9.93
C HIS A 120 5.45 -11.65 9.22
N GLN A 121 6.46 -11.79 8.34
CA GLN A 121 6.75 -13.08 7.68
C GLN A 121 7.06 -14.18 8.71
N MET A 122 7.86 -13.85 9.74
CA MET A 122 8.14 -14.78 10.83
C MET A 122 6.87 -15.14 11.60
N MET A 123 6.04 -14.18 11.92
CA MET A 123 4.76 -14.41 12.61
C MET A 123 3.82 -15.28 11.80
N GLU A 124 3.67 -15.03 10.50
CA GLU A 124 2.89 -15.87 9.59
C GLU A 124 3.43 -17.30 9.55
N SER A 125 4.75 -17.48 9.43
CA SER A 125 5.36 -18.82 9.48
C SER A 125 5.07 -19.56 10.79
N MET A 126 5.09 -18.86 11.94
CA MET A 126 4.75 -19.45 13.24
C MET A 126 3.25 -19.87 13.27
N ILE A 127 2.37 -19.01 12.75
CA ILE A 127 0.93 -19.27 12.67
C ILE A 127 0.66 -20.51 11.80
N ASP A 128 1.22 -20.55 10.59
CA ASP A 128 1.01 -21.64 9.63
C ASP A 128 1.43 -22.99 10.21
N ILE A 129 2.60 -23.02 10.88
CA ILE A 129 3.07 -24.23 11.55
C ILE A 129 2.11 -24.67 12.65
N LEU A 130 1.69 -23.76 13.53
CA LEU A 130 0.80 -24.08 14.64
C LEU A 130 -0.59 -24.47 14.15
N VAL A 131 -1.12 -23.82 13.13
CA VAL A 131 -2.38 -24.22 12.48
C VAL A 131 -2.25 -25.64 11.88
N SER A 132 -1.14 -25.97 11.25
CA SER A 132 -0.88 -27.32 10.75
C SER A 132 -0.76 -28.39 11.86
N MET A 133 -0.48 -27.96 13.11
CA MET A 133 -0.47 -28.79 14.31
C MET A 133 -1.85 -28.88 15.00
N GLY A 134 -2.88 -28.27 14.41
CA GLY A 134 -4.27 -28.32 14.89
C GLY A 134 -4.66 -27.20 15.85
N PHE A 135 -3.88 -26.11 15.92
CA PHE A 135 -4.27 -24.93 16.68
C PHE A 135 -5.17 -24.00 15.86
N VAL A 136 -6.11 -23.35 16.53
CA VAL A 136 -6.99 -22.31 15.95
C VAL A 136 -6.47 -20.93 16.31
N VAL A 137 -6.53 -20.01 15.37
CA VAL A 137 -6.09 -18.62 15.60
C VAL A 137 -7.23 -17.85 16.29
N GLU A 138 -6.94 -17.33 17.46
CA GLU A 138 -7.81 -16.43 18.23
C GLU A 138 -7.17 -15.03 18.31
N THR A 139 -8.00 -14.03 18.52
CA THR A 139 -7.55 -12.64 18.61
C THR A 139 -7.92 -12.03 19.94
N ALA A 140 -7.05 -11.18 20.45
CA ALA A 140 -7.31 -10.37 21.64
C ALA A 140 -7.11 -8.88 21.34
N PRO A 141 -7.94 -8.00 21.93
CA PRO A 141 -7.82 -6.55 21.72
C PRO A 141 -6.46 -6.01 22.18
N SER A 142 -6.04 -4.88 21.61
CA SER A 142 -4.81 -4.18 22.04
C SER A 142 -5.02 -3.40 23.34
N ILE A 143 -6.21 -2.83 23.52
CA ILE A 143 -6.65 -2.22 24.78
C ILE A 143 -7.40 -3.30 25.56
N GLU A 144 -6.89 -3.64 26.73
CA GLU A 144 -7.41 -4.75 27.50
C GLU A 144 -7.81 -4.29 28.90
N SER A 145 -8.76 -5.01 29.52
CA SER A 145 -9.03 -4.76 30.91
C SER A 145 -7.93 -5.36 31.80
N GLU A 146 -7.75 -4.76 32.94
CA GLU A 146 -6.80 -5.20 33.96
C GLU A 146 -7.04 -6.66 34.38
N TYR A 147 -8.32 -7.08 34.43
CA TYR A 147 -8.71 -8.45 34.72
C TYR A 147 -8.11 -9.46 33.73
N TYR A 148 -8.33 -9.27 32.41
CA TYR A 148 -7.82 -10.21 31.42
C TYR A 148 -6.32 -10.19 31.28
N ASN A 149 -5.68 -9.03 31.53
CA ASN A 149 -4.22 -8.92 31.41
C ASN A 149 -3.49 -9.48 32.64
N TYR A 150 -4.11 -9.41 33.82
CA TYR A 150 -3.47 -9.79 35.08
C TYR A 150 -4.36 -10.62 36.01
N GLY A 151 -5.53 -10.10 36.41
CA GLY A 151 -6.37 -10.70 37.43
C GLY A 151 -6.73 -12.14 37.11
N GLY A 152 -7.26 -12.39 35.91
CA GLY A 152 -7.62 -13.71 35.41
C GLY A 152 -6.45 -14.65 35.15
N LEU A 153 -5.21 -14.15 35.19
CA LEU A 153 -3.97 -14.89 35.00
C LEU A 153 -3.22 -15.12 36.33
N ASN A 154 -3.93 -15.05 37.44
CA ASN A 154 -3.36 -15.32 38.78
C ASN A 154 -2.18 -14.42 39.18
N TYR A 155 -2.13 -13.19 38.63
CA TYR A 155 -1.14 -12.20 39.12
C TYR A 155 -1.59 -11.61 40.43
N PRO A 156 -0.73 -11.64 41.49
CA PRO A 156 -1.00 -10.91 42.74
C PRO A 156 -1.18 -9.41 42.52
N GLU A 157 -1.92 -8.74 43.41
CA GLU A 157 -2.16 -7.30 43.28
C GLU A 157 -0.90 -6.45 43.36
N ASP A 158 0.08 -6.92 44.14
CA ASP A 158 1.39 -6.29 44.39
C ASP A 158 2.48 -6.76 43.42
N HIS A 159 2.13 -7.51 42.37
CA HIS A 159 3.14 -8.01 41.44
C HIS A 159 3.80 -6.86 40.66
N PRO A 160 5.15 -6.82 40.55
CA PRO A 160 5.86 -5.72 39.89
C PRO A 160 5.44 -5.43 38.45
N ALA A 161 5.02 -6.45 37.68
CA ALA A 161 4.55 -6.28 36.31
C ALA A 161 3.27 -5.44 36.20
N ARG A 162 2.52 -5.26 37.27
CA ARG A 162 1.35 -4.34 37.35
C ARG A 162 1.75 -2.90 37.58
N ASP A 163 3.03 -2.60 37.87
CA ASP A 163 3.49 -1.24 38.09
C ASP A 163 3.36 -0.43 36.79
N MET A 164 3.00 0.84 36.95
CA MET A 164 2.92 1.82 35.84
C MET A 164 4.28 2.04 35.16
N GLN A 165 5.40 1.63 35.80
CA GLN A 165 6.73 1.68 35.19
C GLN A 165 6.88 0.64 34.06
N ASP A 166 6.18 -0.50 34.16
CA ASP A 166 6.29 -1.58 33.20
C ASP A 166 5.05 -1.71 32.27
N THR A 167 3.94 -1.06 32.64
CA THR A 167 2.65 -1.19 31.92
C THR A 167 2.08 0.18 31.53
N PHE A 168 1.56 0.29 30.31
CA PHE A 168 0.85 1.49 29.86
C PHE A 168 -0.64 1.42 30.25
N TYR A 169 -0.99 2.09 31.32
CA TYR A 169 -2.40 2.27 31.72
C TYR A 169 -3.04 3.44 30.95
N LEU A 170 -4.25 3.25 30.49
CA LEU A 170 -5.11 4.29 29.91
C LEU A 170 -5.96 4.94 31.00
N ASP A 171 -6.48 4.11 31.89
CA ASP A 171 -7.19 4.51 33.10
C ASP A 171 -7.01 3.44 34.19
N LYS A 172 -7.81 3.47 35.25
CA LYS A 172 -7.72 2.50 36.36
C LYS A 172 -8.06 1.06 35.96
N ASN A 173 -8.81 0.85 34.92
CA ASN A 173 -9.36 -0.47 34.54
C ASN A 173 -8.83 -0.97 33.21
N TYR A 174 -8.26 -0.10 32.37
CA TYR A 174 -7.82 -0.43 31.04
C TYR A 174 -6.36 -0.07 30.78
N LEU A 175 -5.69 -0.92 30.05
CA LEU A 175 -4.28 -0.82 29.72
C LEU A 175 -3.99 -1.29 28.29
N LEU A 176 -2.80 -1.00 27.80
CA LEU A 176 -2.28 -1.65 26.60
C LEU A 176 -1.70 -3.01 27.01
N LYS A 177 -2.17 -4.10 26.35
CA LYS A 177 -1.77 -5.46 26.71
C LYS A 177 -0.23 -5.65 26.74
N SER A 178 0.29 -6.15 27.83
CA SER A 178 1.72 -6.38 28.04
C SER A 178 2.23 -7.72 27.50
N HIS A 179 1.31 -8.61 27.16
CA HIS A 179 1.55 -9.94 26.58
C HIS A 179 0.30 -10.43 25.84
N THR A 180 0.43 -11.47 25.04
CA THR A 180 -0.70 -12.08 24.35
C THR A 180 -1.45 -13.14 25.18
N THR A 181 -0.91 -13.50 26.35
CA THR A 181 -1.49 -14.51 27.27
C THR A 181 -2.92 -14.16 27.75
N ASN A 182 -3.29 -12.88 27.70
CA ASN A 182 -4.62 -12.36 28.02
C ASN A 182 -5.76 -13.05 27.23
N PHE A 183 -5.43 -13.69 26.09
CA PHE A 183 -6.42 -14.41 25.30
C PHE A 183 -6.98 -15.67 26.00
N GLN A 184 -6.20 -16.24 26.94
CA GLN A 184 -6.55 -17.53 27.58
C GLN A 184 -7.90 -17.48 28.26
N GLN A 185 -8.16 -16.49 29.09
CA GLN A 185 -9.44 -16.32 29.79
C GLN A 185 -10.58 -16.12 28.79
N ARG A 186 -10.37 -15.27 27.78
CA ARG A 186 -11.36 -15.01 26.74
C ARG A 186 -11.75 -16.24 25.94
N VAL A 187 -10.79 -17.13 25.72
CA VAL A 187 -11.03 -18.37 24.96
C VAL A 187 -11.72 -19.39 25.85
N MET A 188 -11.32 -19.54 27.12
CA MET A 188 -11.98 -20.43 28.08
C MET A 188 -13.44 -20.03 28.34
N GLU A 189 -13.77 -18.74 28.33
CA GLU A 189 -15.17 -18.24 28.43
C GLU A 189 -16.02 -18.61 27.22
N LYS A 190 -15.42 -18.80 26.04
CA LYS A 190 -16.14 -19.04 24.78
C LYS A 190 -16.19 -20.50 24.38
N LEU A 191 -15.14 -21.25 24.64
CA LEU A 191 -14.93 -22.61 24.16
C LEU A 191 -14.88 -23.60 25.30
N SER A 192 -15.36 -24.81 25.03
CA SER A 192 -15.20 -25.95 25.93
C SER A 192 -14.04 -26.84 25.46
N PRO A 193 -13.32 -27.50 26.38
CA PRO A 193 -12.31 -28.47 26.00
C PRO A 193 -12.80 -29.59 25.08
N PRO A 194 -12.01 -30.05 24.11
CA PRO A 194 -10.58 -29.71 23.92
C PRO A 194 -10.37 -28.35 23.27
N ILE A 195 -9.50 -27.53 23.87
CA ILE A 195 -9.14 -26.19 23.38
C ILE A 195 -7.70 -26.22 22.88
N ARG A 196 -7.48 -25.92 21.62
CA ARG A 196 -6.15 -25.67 21.01
C ARG A 196 -6.17 -24.32 20.33
N ALA A 197 -5.60 -23.32 20.96
CA ALA A 197 -5.69 -21.95 20.46
C ALA A 197 -4.34 -21.25 20.49
N ILE A 198 -4.13 -20.33 19.54
CA ILE A 198 -3.00 -19.42 19.48
C ILE A 198 -3.49 -17.98 19.35
N CYS A 199 -2.76 -17.05 19.94
CA CYS A 199 -3.01 -15.63 19.80
C CYS A 199 -1.72 -14.90 19.36
N PRO A 200 -1.58 -14.60 18.06
CA PRO A 200 -0.55 -13.67 17.58
C PRO A 200 -0.97 -12.23 17.87
N GLY A 201 -0.02 -11.38 18.24
CA GLY A 201 -0.35 -9.98 18.43
C GLY A 201 0.79 -9.09 18.86
N LYS A 202 0.50 -7.78 18.81
CA LYS A 202 1.38 -6.73 19.35
C LYS A 202 1.20 -6.65 20.85
N CYS A 203 2.33 -6.46 21.55
CA CYS A 203 2.39 -6.23 22.98
C CYS A 203 3.10 -4.92 23.26
N TYR A 204 2.82 -4.34 24.42
CA TYR A 204 3.30 -3.01 24.79
C TYR A 204 3.88 -3.06 26.21
N ARG A 205 5.13 -2.62 26.36
CA ARG A 205 5.79 -2.51 27.67
C ARG A 205 6.48 -1.16 27.79
N ASN A 206 6.39 -0.56 28.95
CA ASN A 206 7.01 0.72 29.22
C ASN A 206 8.49 0.51 29.58
N GLU A 207 9.26 0.08 28.60
CA GLU A 207 10.69 -0.21 28.74
C GLU A 207 11.54 0.87 28.06
N THR A 208 12.75 1.06 28.55
CA THR A 208 13.74 1.90 27.87
C THR A 208 14.12 1.28 26.52
N ILE A 209 14.02 2.06 25.46
CA ILE A 209 14.36 1.61 24.10
C ILE A 209 15.88 1.36 24.02
N THR A 210 16.22 0.16 23.62
CA THR A 210 17.62 -0.28 23.39
C THR A 210 17.71 -1.03 22.06
N ALA A 211 18.89 -1.45 21.66
CA ALA A 211 19.07 -2.30 20.49
C ALA A 211 18.33 -3.67 20.58
N ARG A 212 17.81 -4.04 21.75
CA ARG A 212 17.18 -5.35 22.04
C ARG A 212 15.80 -5.26 22.67
N SER A 213 15.40 -4.10 23.14
CA SER A 213 14.11 -3.84 23.79
C SER A 213 13.42 -2.66 23.12
N HIS A 214 12.15 -2.81 22.82
CA HIS A 214 11.31 -1.76 22.27
C HIS A 214 9.98 -1.74 23.00
N VAL A 215 9.36 -0.58 23.07
CA VAL A 215 8.03 -0.41 23.72
C VAL A 215 6.92 -1.20 23.02
N ILE A 216 7.11 -1.55 21.76
CA ILE A 216 6.20 -2.37 20.95
C ILE A 216 6.98 -3.59 20.46
N PHE A 217 6.44 -4.77 20.67
CA PHE A 217 6.97 -6.03 20.17
C PHE A 217 5.84 -7.01 19.85
N HIS A 218 6.16 -8.14 19.25
CA HIS A 218 5.17 -9.12 18.82
C HIS A 218 5.38 -10.43 19.58
N GLN A 219 4.27 -11.04 19.99
CA GLN A 219 4.26 -12.37 20.59
C GLN A 219 3.27 -13.28 19.87
N VAL A 220 3.55 -14.58 19.95
CA VAL A 220 2.58 -15.64 19.63
C VAL A 220 2.51 -16.51 20.87
N ASP A 221 1.36 -16.50 21.53
CA ASP A 221 1.06 -17.39 22.64
C ASP A 221 0.19 -18.53 22.17
N ALA A 222 0.38 -19.71 22.76
CA ALA A 222 -0.40 -20.89 22.47
C ALA A 222 -0.84 -21.56 23.77
N MET A 223 -2.05 -22.14 23.76
CA MET A 223 -2.53 -22.98 24.83
C MET A 223 -3.21 -24.24 24.29
N TYR A 224 -3.10 -25.31 25.05
CA TYR A 224 -3.84 -26.54 24.86
C TYR A 224 -4.43 -27.01 26.19
N ILE A 225 -5.74 -27.24 26.22
CA ILE A 225 -6.48 -27.71 27.39
C ILE A 225 -7.33 -28.91 26.97
N ASP A 226 -7.19 -30.01 27.68
CA ASP A 226 -7.97 -31.21 27.49
C ASP A 226 -7.96 -32.08 28.78
N GLU A 227 -8.58 -33.23 28.78
CA GLU A 227 -8.39 -34.23 29.82
C GLU A 227 -6.99 -34.86 29.70
N ASN A 228 -6.30 -35.04 30.84
CA ASN A 228 -5.01 -35.73 30.95
C ASN A 228 -3.86 -35.13 30.12
N VAL A 229 -3.82 -33.82 29.84
CA VAL A 229 -2.69 -33.16 29.20
C VAL A 229 -1.49 -33.15 30.15
N THR A 230 -0.33 -33.52 29.64
CA THR A 230 0.88 -33.71 30.44
C THR A 230 2.00 -32.71 30.09
N PHE A 231 2.97 -32.61 30.99
CA PHE A 231 4.18 -31.83 30.72
C PHE A 231 4.99 -32.39 29.52
N ALA A 232 4.92 -33.72 29.29
CA ALA A 232 5.57 -34.34 28.14
C ALA A 232 4.94 -33.85 26.81
N ASP A 233 3.62 -33.63 26.78
CA ASP A 233 2.93 -33.09 25.61
C ASP A 233 3.39 -31.66 25.29
N LEU A 234 3.61 -30.83 26.31
CA LEU A 234 4.19 -29.50 26.12
C LEU A 234 5.57 -29.58 25.47
N LEU A 235 6.46 -30.42 25.99
CA LEU A 235 7.82 -30.54 25.46
C LEU A 235 7.84 -31.11 24.03
N ALA A 236 6.99 -32.10 23.75
CA ALA A 236 6.84 -32.67 22.42
C ALA A 236 6.34 -31.63 21.41
N THR A 237 5.29 -30.87 21.78
CA THR A 237 4.74 -29.79 20.93
C THR A 237 5.81 -28.71 20.66
N LYS A 238 6.57 -28.32 21.68
CA LYS A 238 7.64 -27.32 21.52
C LYS A 238 8.76 -27.81 20.60
N LYS A 239 9.19 -29.06 20.77
CA LYS A 239 10.24 -29.66 19.95
C LYS A 239 9.79 -29.71 18.48
N GLU A 240 8.57 -30.16 18.22
CA GLU A 240 7.99 -30.25 16.88
C GLU A 240 7.88 -28.86 16.24
N PHE A 241 7.31 -27.90 16.95
CA PHE A 241 7.18 -26.52 16.49
C PHE A 241 8.52 -25.92 16.08
N TYR A 242 9.53 -25.97 16.93
CA TYR A 242 10.82 -25.37 16.59
C TYR A 242 11.55 -26.14 15.49
N SER A 243 11.40 -27.48 15.43
CA SER A 243 12.01 -28.27 14.37
C SER A 243 11.43 -27.90 12.99
N ARG A 244 10.12 -27.69 12.91
CA ARG A 244 9.46 -27.19 11.68
C ARG A 244 9.87 -25.75 11.36
N LEU A 245 9.91 -24.88 12.36
CA LEU A 245 10.25 -23.46 12.16
C LEU A 245 11.68 -23.26 11.64
N PHE A 246 12.63 -24.06 12.13
CA PHE A 246 14.05 -23.96 11.72
C PHE A 246 14.44 -24.95 10.61
N GLY A 247 13.51 -25.81 10.18
CA GLY A 247 13.77 -26.79 9.12
C GLY A 247 14.82 -27.85 9.47
N LYS A 248 15.09 -28.06 10.76
CA LYS A 248 16.11 -29.01 11.28
C LYS A 248 15.78 -29.44 12.69
N GLU A 249 16.38 -30.56 13.13
CA GLU A 249 16.25 -30.99 14.53
C GLU A 249 16.84 -29.93 15.48
N VAL A 250 16.07 -29.61 16.52
CA VAL A 250 16.42 -28.60 17.52
C VAL A 250 16.60 -29.27 18.88
N PHE A 251 17.72 -28.93 19.55
CA PHE A 251 17.94 -29.34 20.92
C PHE A 251 17.37 -28.29 21.87
N LEU A 252 16.45 -28.73 22.71
CA LEU A 252 15.82 -27.88 23.74
C LEU A 252 16.53 -28.08 25.08
N ARG A 253 16.63 -27.00 25.83
CA ARG A 253 16.97 -26.99 27.22
C ARG A 253 15.85 -26.25 27.96
N VAL A 254 15.34 -26.83 29.02
CA VAL A 254 14.34 -26.21 29.88
C VAL A 254 14.96 -25.85 31.20
N ARG A 255 14.59 -24.68 31.71
CA ARG A 255 15.04 -24.17 33.01
C ARG A 255 13.80 -23.79 33.82
N PRO A 256 13.68 -24.23 35.10
CA PRO A 256 12.59 -23.77 35.96
C PRO A 256 12.57 -22.24 36.04
N SER A 257 11.38 -21.68 35.92
CA SER A 257 11.13 -20.24 36.04
C SER A 257 9.74 -20.01 36.60
N TYR A 258 9.55 -18.94 37.34
CA TYR A 258 8.30 -18.60 37.95
C TYR A 258 7.47 -17.70 37.02
N PHE A 259 6.22 -18.11 36.76
CA PHE A 259 5.20 -17.26 36.15
C PHE A 259 3.89 -17.49 36.88
N PRO A 260 3.13 -16.44 37.27
CA PRO A 260 1.94 -16.58 38.09
C PRO A 260 0.85 -17.48 37.48
N PHE A 261 0.80 -17.57 36.17
CA PHE A 261 -0.25 -18.28 35.42
C PHE A 261 0.09 -19.72 35.03
N VAL A 262 1.26 -20.21 35.34
CA VAL A 262 1.68 -21.62 35.07
C VAL A 262 2.42 -22.27 36.23
N GLU A 263 2.17 -23.55 36.46
CA GLU A 263 2.88 -24.37 37.47
C GLU A 263 2.91 -25.84 37.05
N PRO A 264 4.09 -26.46 36.84
CA PRO A 264 5.40 -25.84 36.84
C PRO A 264 5.62 -24.89 35.66
N GLY A 265 6.29 -23.75 35.95
CA GLY A 265 6.73 -22.78 34.95
C GLY A 265 8.17 -23.03 34.52
N LEU A 266 8.47 -22.74 33.30
CA LEU A 266 9.80 -22.93 32.73
C LEU A 266 10.13 -21.92 31.62
N GLU A 267 11.40 -21.62 31.47
CA GLU A 267 11.98 -20.99 30.32
C GLU A 267 12.52 -22.05 29.36
N VAL A 268 12.25 -21.85 28.07
CA VAL A 268 12.70 -22.74 27.00
C VAL A 268 13.83 -22.08 26.23
N ASP A 269 14.99 -22.75 26.26
CA ASP A 269 16.15 -22.36 25.46
C ASP A 269 16.30 -23.33 24.28
N ILE A 270 16.77 -22.80 23.15
CA ILE A 270 17.26 -23.61 22.04
C ILE A 270 18.78 -23.53 21.95
N LYS A 271 19.42 -24.61 21.52
CA LYS A 271 20.83 -24.60 21.19
C LYS A 271 21.09 -23.58 20.09
N CYS A 272 22.03 -22.65 20.32
CA CYS A 272 22.30 -21.57 19.39
C CYS A 272 22.59 -22.11 18.00
N THR A 273 21.75 -21.73 17.03
CA THR A 273 21.85 -22.23 15.65
C THR A 273 23.04 -21.63 14.91
N SER A 274 23.54 -20.46 15.35
CA SER A 274 24.68 -19.78 14.72
C SER A 274 26.02 -20.41 15.12
N CYS A 275 26.27 -20.66 16.40
CA CYS A 275 27.54 -21.21 16.90
C CYS A 275 27.46 -22.69 17.26
N GLN A 276 26.31 -23.32 17.06
CA GLN A 276 26.06 -24.72 17.42
C GLN A 276 26.48 -25.08 18.87
N GLY A 277 26.28 -24.13 19.78
CA GLY A 277 26.53 -24.31 21.20
C GLY A 277 27.94 -23.97 21.66
N THR A 278 28.85 -23.54 20.79
CA THR A 278 30.22 -23.17 21.16
C THR A 278 30.35 -21.81 21.83
N GLY A 279 29.34 -20.98 21.72
CA GLY A 279 29.31 -19.59 22.18
C GLY A 279 29.56 -18.59 21.05
N CYS A 280 28.81 -17.50 21.05
CA CYS A 280 28.98 -16.38 20.14
C CYS A 280 28.28 -15.12 20.67
N ARG A 281 28.49 -13.98 20.01
CA ARG A 281 27.88 -12.69 20.39
C ARG A 281 26.35 -12.75 20.45
N LEU A 282 25.68 -13.55 19.59
CA LEU A 282 24.22 -13.71 19.57
C LEU A 282 23.71 -14.34 20.87
N CYS A 283 24.33 -15.45 21.31
CA CYS A 283 23.96 -16.19 22.51
C CYS A 283 24.70 -15.69 23.76
N LYS A 284 25.46 -14.58 23.69
CA LYS A 284 26.30 -14.06 24.80
C LYS A 284 27.26 -15.12 25.38
N ASP A 285 27.88 -15.86 24.47
CA ASP A 285 28.84 -16.94 24.78
C ASP A 285 28.29 -18.11 25.58
N THR A 286 26.96 -18.16 25.79
CA THR A 286 26.31 -19.26 26.54
C THR A 286 26.09 -20.52 25.72
N GLY A 287 26.08 -20.41 24.39
CA GLY A 287 25.71 -21.48 23.47
C GLY A 287 24.19 -21.74 23.38
N TRP A 288 23.36 -21.00 24.14
CA TRP A 288 21.91 -21.19 24.22
C TRP A 288 21.17 -19.86 24.07
N LEU A 289 19.97 -19.94 23.49
CA LEU A 289 19.10 -18.81 23.23
C LEU A 289 17.74 -19.07 23.86
N GLU A 290 17.36 -18.25 24.82
CA GLU A 290 16.01 -18.23 25.37
C GLU A 290 15.02 -17.76 24.29
N VAL A 291 13.95 -18.52 24.09
CA VAL A 291 12.98 -18.28 23.02
C VAL A 291 11.53 -18.21 23.49
N ALA A 292 11.23 -18.74 24.67
CA ALA A 292 9.85 -18.73 25.19
C ALA A 292 9.79 -18.97 26.70
N GLY A 293 8.75 -18.45 27.33
CA GLY A 293 8.21 -18.94 28.58
C GLY A 293 7.16 -20.00 28.32
N ALA A 294 7.05 -21.01 29.19
CA ALA A 294 6.08 -22.09 29.04
C ALA A 294 5.72 -22.70 30.39
N GLY A 295 4.69 -23.52 30.47
CA GLY A 295 4.36 -24.29 31.67
C GLY A 295 2.98 -24.95 31.58
N MET A 296 2.66 -25.74 32.60
CA MET A 296 1.31 -26.23 32.78
C MET A 296 0.44 -25.09 33.32
N ILE A 297 -0.76 -24.95 32.80
CA ILE A 297 -1.68 -23.88 33.24
C ILE A 297 -2.01 -24.04 34.71
N HIS A 298 -1.83 -22.96 35.49
CA HIS A 298 -2.10 -22.97 36.91
C HIS A 298 -3.58 -23.32 37.19
N PRO A 299 -3.87 -24.21 38.19
CA PRO A 299 -5.25 -24.61 38.51
C PRO A 299 -6.20 -23.42 38.76
N GLU A 300 -5.70 -22.34 39.36
CA GLU A 300 -6.50 -21.13 39.59
C GLU A 300 -6.90 -20.43 38.28
N VAL A 301 -6.02 -20.42 37.30
CA VAL A 301 -6.34 -19.86 35.96
C VAL A 301 -7.45 -20.66 35.27
N LEU A 302 -7.44 -22.00 35.40
CA LEU A 302 -8.52 -22.86 34.91
C LEU A 302 -9.85 -22.56 35.61
N ARG A 303 -9.84 -22.44 36.97
CA ARG A 303 -11.04 -22.12 37.75
C ARG A 303 -11.64 -20.77 37.33
N GLN A 304 -10.78 -19.74 37.19
CA GLN A 304 -11.22 -18.43 36.76
C GLN A 304 -11.77 -18.43 35.33
N GLY A 305 -11.27 -19.30 34.47
CA GLY A 305 -11.80 -19.56 33.12
C GLY A 305 -13.05 -20.44 33.09
N GLY A 306 -13.57 -20.83 34.28
CA GLY A 306 -14.81 -21.67 34.40
C GLY A 306 -14.58 -23.16 34.15
N LEU A 307 -13.32 -23.63 34.17
CA LEU A 307 -12.98 -25.04 33.96
C LEU A 307 -12.60 -25.71 35.27
N ASP A 308 -13.00 -26.96 35.43
CA ASP A 308 -12.66 -27.78 36.59
C ASP A 308 -11.24 -28.33 36.49
N PRO A 309 -10.28 -27.89 37.36
CA PRO A 309 -8.89 -28.35 37.31
C PRO A 309 -8.70 -29.81 37.75
N GLU A 310 -9.68 -30.45 38.38
CA GLU A 310 -9.62 -31.88 38.66
C GLU A 310 -9.91 -32.74 37.46
N LYS A 311 -10.62 -32.17 36.47
CA LYS A 311 -10.99 -32.84 35.22
C LYS A 311 -10.08 -32.47 34.07
N TYR A 312 -9.75 -31.19 33.97
CA TYR A 312 -8.98 -30.65 32.84
C TYR A 312 -7.60 -30.22 33.28
N SER A 313 -6.63 -30.49 32.43
CA SER A 313 -5.27 -29.99 32.53
C SER A 313 -4.88 -29.32 31.21
N GLY A 314 -3.86 -28.52 31.23
CA GLY A 314 -3.41 -27.87 30.00
C GLY A 314 -2.03 -27.30 30.13
N TYR A 315 -1.45 -26.93 29.00
CA TYR A 315 -0.22 -26.18 28.96
C TYR A 315 -0.38 -24.91 28.15
N ALA A 316 0.45 -23.92 28.47
CA ALA A 316 0.57 -22.70 27.73
C ALA A 316 2.02 -22.32 27.51
N TRP A 317 2.28 -21.58 26.45
CA TRP A 317 3.59 -21.00 26.16
C TRP A 317 3.48 -19.77 25.31
N GLY A 318 4.42 -18.82 25.48
CA GLY A 318 4.53 -17.60 24.72
C GLY A 318 5.94 -17.37 24.22
N GLY A 319 6.07 -16.90 22.98
CA GLY A 319 7.34 -16.60 22.37
C GLY A 319 7.35 -15.26 21.63
N GLY A 320 8.43 -14.49 21.82
CA GLY A 320 8.66 -13.23 21.11
C GLY A 320 9.05 -13.48 19.65
N VAL A 321 8.31 -12.87 18.72
CA VAL A 321 8.53 -13.03 17.27
C VAL A 321 9.88 -12.45 16.86
N GLU A 322 10.23 -11.25 17.36
CA GLU A 322 11.51 -10.59 17.06
C GLU A 322 12.70 -11.41 17.52
N ARG A 323 12.54 -12.16 18.63
CA ARG A 323 13.59 -13.03 19.13
C ARG A 323 13.86 -14.19 18.16
N LEU A 324 12.81 -14.85 17.71
CA LEU A 324 12.91 -15.95 16.75
C LEU A 324 13.39 -15.44 15.38
N PHE A 325 12.92 -14.28 14.96
CA PHE A 325 13.41 -13.61 13.76
C PHE A 325 14.93 -13.39 13.82
N THR A 326 15.45 -12.81 14.91
CA THR A 326 16.88 -12.58 15.07
C THR A 326 17.70 -13.88 14.98
N VAL A 327 17.16 -14.97 15.52
CA VAL A 327 17.80 -16.30 15.46
C VAL A 327 17.81 -16.87 14.03
N SER A 328 16.73 -16.68 13.26
CA SER A 328 16.61 -17.21 11.89
C SER A 328 17.43 -16.42 10.88
N TYR A 329 17.42 -15.10 10.95
CA TYR A 329 17.99 -14.24 9.91
C TYR A 329 19.47 -13.86 10.12
N THR A 330 20.05 -14.06 11.31
CA THR A 330 21.51 -13.94 11.48
C THR A 330 22.31 -14.97 10.67
N HIS A 331 21.68 -16.07 10.26
CA HIS A 331 22.30 -17.04 9.33
C HIS A 331 22.36 -16.55 7.88
N LEU A 332 21.43 -15.72 7.41
CA LEU A 332 21.44 -15.24 6.03
C LEU A 332 22.55 -14.22 5.76
N ARG A 333 22.94 -13.42 6.77
CA ARG A 333 24.05 -12.46 6.64
C ARG A 333 25.44 -13.10 6.60
N ALA A 334 25.61 -14.32 7.07
CA ALA A 334 26.91 -15.00 7.08
C ALA A 334 27.27 -15.66 5.72
N HIS A 335 26.33 -15.73 4.79
CA HIS A 335 26.52 -16.32 3.46
C HIS A 335 26.52 -15.27 2.33
N GLU A 336 26.27 -13.99 2.62
CA GLU A 336 26.24 -12.91 1.60
C GLU A 336 27.46 -11.96 1.69
N THR A 337 28.45 -12.27 2.54
CA THR A 337 29.74 -11.58 2.58
C THR A 337 30.86 -12.63 2.24
#